data_5ac9c31c5d22d83ecc95a338c66eb43b
#
_entry.id   5ac9c31c5d22d83ecc95a338c66eb43b
#
_cell.length_a   1.000
_cell.length_b   1.000
_cell.length_c   1.000
_cell.angle_alpha   90.00
_cell.angle_beta   90.00
_cell.angle_gamma   90.00
#
_symmetry.space_group_name_H-M   'P 1'
#
loop_
_entity.id
_entity.type
_entity.pdbx_description
1 polymer ?
#
loop_
_entity_poly.entity_id
_entity_poly.type
_entity_poly.pdbx_seq_one_letter_code
_entity_poly.pdbx_strand_id
1 'polypeptide(L)'
;MISVQEKNKVRMPEVVRIEEVRYISPYKLHIRFDNAHENVVDFGPFLKNSIHPSIRAYLDAKRFRNFTLEDGVLHWNDFDLIFPMRDLYEGQIK
;
A
#
# COMPACT_ATOMS: atom_id res chain seq x y z
N MET A 1 -11.85 -5.13 30.87
CA MET A 1 -11.83 -5.08 30.16
C MET A 1 -11.44 -4.56 29.37
N ILE A 2 -11.30 -4.54 28.82
CA ILE A 2 -10.97 -4.35 28.06
C ILE A 2 -10.33 -3.73 27.40
N SER A 3 -9.89 -3.75 27.03
CA SER A 3 -8.99 -3.45 26.09
C SER A 3 -9.30 -2.32 25.26
N VAL A 4 -9.56 -1.27 25.85
CA VAL A 4 -9.97 -0.08 25.17
C VAL A 4 -8.90 0.45 24.24
N GLN A 5 -7.68 0.35 24.63
CA GLN A 5 -6.59 0.85 23.81
C GLN A 5 -6.48 0.14 22.49
N GLU A 6 -7.11 -0.98 22.36
CA GLU A 6 -7.10 -1.69 21.09
C GLU A 6 -7.81 -0.92 19.99
N LYS A 7 -8.67 -0.02 20.36
CA LYS A 7 -9.42 0.75 19.37
C LYS A 7 -8.55 1.57 18.45
N ASN A 8 -7.41 2.00 18.96
CA ASN A 8 -6.55 2.89 18.19
C ASN A 8 -5.49 2.15 17.39
N LYS A 9 -5.53 0.84 17.45
CA LYS A 9 -4.55 0.05 16.73
C LYS A 9 -5.24 -0.76 15.65
N VAL A 10 -4.63 -0.75 14.48
CA VAL A 10 -5.08 -1.57 13.38
C VAL A 10 -4.24 -2.82 13.40
N ARG A 11 -4.91 -3.95 13.57
CA ARG A 11 -4.22 -5.22 13.58
C ARG A 11 -4.47 -5.97 12.30
N MET A 12 -3.40 -6.30 11.60
CA MET A 12 -3.52 -7.09 10.39
C MET A 12 -3.77 -8.54 10.77
N PRO A 13 -4.82 -9.17 10.21
CA PRO A 13 -5.04 -10.59 10.42
C PRO A 13 -3.86 -11.39 9.91
N GLU A 14 -3.73 -12.61 10.40
CA GLU A 14 -2.66 -13.48 9.99
C GLU A 14 -2.67 -13.76 8.49
N VAL A 15 -3.86 -13.90 7.91
CA VAL A 15 -4.03 -14.12 6.49
C VAL A 15 -4.95 -13.05 5.94
N VAL A 16 -4.42 -12.21 5.07
CA VAL A 16 -5.22 -11.17 4.43
C VAL A 16 -4.64 -10.93 3.05
N ARG A 17 -5.52 -10.64 2.10
CA ARG A 17 -5.13 -10.36 0.71
C ARG A 17 -5.79 -9.09 0.25
N ILE A 18 -5.18 -8.42 -0.72
CA ILE A 18 -5.77 -7.24 -1.32
C ILE A 18 -6.80 -7.71 -2.34
N GLU A 19 -8.01 -7.17 -2.23
CA GLU A 19 -9.09 -7.52 -3.12
C GLU A 19 -9.22 -6.53 -4.27
N GLU A 20 -8.94 -5.26 -4.01
CA GLU A 20 -9.08 -4.23 -5.02
C GLU A 20 -8.13 -3.08 -4.75
N VAL A 21 -7.57 -2.52 -5.83
CA VAL A 21 -6.73 -1.32 -5.75
C VAL A 21 -7.25 -0.33 -6.78
N ARG A 22 -7.51 0.91 -6.34
CA ARG A 22 -7.97 1.96 -7.24
C ARG A 22 -7.04 3.16 -7.16
N TYR A 23 -6.68 3.67 -8.34
CA TYR A 23 -5.89 4.87 -8.45
C TYR A 23 -6.74 6.08 -8.08
N ILE A 24 -6.26 6.91 -7.16
CA ILE A 24 -6.97 8.11 -6.76
C ILE A 24 -6.33 9.34 -7.38
N SER A 25 -5.03 9.46 -7.21
CA SER A 25 -4.27 10.61 -7.68
C SER A 25 -2.81 10.19 -7.71
N PRO A 26 -1.90 11.03 -8.24
CA PRO A 26 -0.49 10.66 -8.21
C PRO A 26 -0.07 10.31 -6.79
N TYR A 27 0.50 9.13 -6.67
CA TYR A 27 1.08 8.57 -5.44
C TYR A 27 0.08 8.13 -4.40
N LYS A 28 -1.23 8.18 -4.67
CA LYS A 28 -2.26 7.73 -3.73
C LYS A 28 -3.11 6.64 -4.33
N LEU A 29 -3.25 5.55 -3.60
CA LEU A 29 -4.08 4.43 -4.01
C LEU A 29 -5.07 4.11 -2.91
N HIS A 30 -6.29 3.73 -3.33
CA HIS A 30 -7.30 3.20 -2.42
C HIS A 30 -7.17 1.68 -2.46
N ILE A 31 -6.93 1.07 -1.32
CA ILE A 31 -6.72 -0.36 -1.22
C ILE A 31 -7.79 -0.98 -0.33
N ARG A 32 -8.48 -1.98 -0.86
CA ARG A 32 -9.45 -2.74 -0.10
C ARG A 32 -8.98 -4.17 0.04
N PHE A 33 -9.06 -4.68 1.26
CA PHE A 33 -8.61 -6.02 1.58
C PHE A 33 -9.80 -6.98 1.62
N ASP A 34 -9.54 -8.27 1.58
CA ASP A 34 -10.59 -9.28 1.49
C ASP A 34 -11.40 -9.43 2.77
N ASN A 35 -11.02 -8.76 3.85
CA ASN A 35 -11.80 -8.72 5.08
C ASN A 35 -12.57 -7.41 5.20
N ALA A 36 -12.70 -6.67 4.10
CA ALA A 36 -13.43 -5.40 4.02
C ALA A 36 -12.69 -4.20 4.63
N HIS A 37 -11.48 -4.39 5.12
CA HIS A 37 -10.67 -3.27 5.59
C HIS A 37 -10.20 -2.44 4.39
N GLU A 38 -10.24 -1.12 4.50
CA GLU A 38 -9.87 -0.21 3.40
C GLU A 38 -8.98 0.89 3.90
N ASN A 39 -8.05 1.31 3.04
CA ASN A 39 -7.18 2.44 3.32
C ASN A 39 -6.89 3.22 2.06
N VAL A 40 -6.65 4.53 2.24
CA VAL A 40 -6.02 5.32 1.20
C VAL A 40 -4.55 5.48 1.62
N VAL A 41 -3.66 4.99 0.79
CA VAL A 41 -2.23 5.00 1.09
C VAL A 41 -1.54 6.01 0.19
N ASP A 42 -0.77 6.91 0.81
CA ASP A 42 0.00 7.92 0.09
C ASP A 42 1.46 7.45 0.03
N PHE A 43 1.90 7.09 -1.16
CA PHE A 43 3.26 6.62 -1.38
C PHE A 43 4.24 7.76 -1.64
N GLY A 44 3.73 8.98 -1.80
CA GLY A 44 4.55 10.13 -2.17
C GLY A 44 5.74 10.37 -1.28
N PRO A 45 5.55 10.47 0.04
CA PRO A 45 6.69 10.74 0.92
C PRO A 45 7.78 9.67 0.83
N PHE A 46 7.38 8.40 0.74
CA PHE A 46 8.36 7.32 0.61
C PHE A 46 9.17 7.48 -0.68
N LEU A 47 8.48 7.74 -1.79
CA LEU A 47 9.15 7.85 -3.08
C LEU A 47 10.08 9.06 -3.11
N LYS A 48 9.64 10.18 -2.55
CA LYS A 48 10.42 11.41 -2.55
C LYS A 48 11.67 11.29 -1.66
N ASN A 49 11.55 10.56 -0.57
CA ASN A 49 12.64 10.45 0.39
C ASN A 49 13.63 9.35 0.08
N SER A 50 13.35 8.54 -0.93
CA SER A 50 14.26 7.45 -1.29
C SER A 50 15.50 8.01 -1.96
N ILE A 51 16.65 7.42 -1.64
CA ILE A 51 17.90 7.77 -2.30
C ILE A 51 18.18 6.87 -3.51
N HIS A 52 17.32 5.87 -3.74
CA HIS A 52 17.51 4.92 -4.83
C HIS A 52 16.82 5.41 -6.09
N PRO A 53 17.57 5.62 -7.19
CA PRO A 53 16.97 6.10 -8.44
C PRO A 53 15.86 5.18 -8.96
N SER A 54 16.01 3.88 -8.78
CA SER A 54 14.99 2.94 -9.26
C SER A 54 13.67 3.11 -8.52
N ILE A 55 13.70 3.54 -7.26
CA ILE A 55 12.49 3.80 -6.50
C ILE A 55 11.96 5.19 -6.84
N ARG A 56 12.84 6.18 -6.92
CA ARG A 56 12.42 7.53 -7.26
C ARG A 56 11.81 7.61 -8.66
N ALA A 57 12.12 6.66 -9.52
CA ALA A 57 11.53 6.61 -10.85
C ALA A 57 10.02 6.55 -10.82
N TYR A 58 9.44 6.05 -9.73
CA TYR A 58 7.99 5.95 -9.58
C TYR A 58 7.33 7.29 -9.21
N LEU A 59 8.12 8.35 -9.08
CA LEU A 59 7.56 9.70 -9.01
C LEU A 59 6.99 10.12 -10.35
N ASP A 60 7.34 9.41 -11.43
CA ASP A 60 6.66 9.56 -12.71
C ASP A 60 5.26 9.00 -12.55
N ALA A 61 4.25 9.84 -12.70
CA ALA A 61 2.86 9.46 -12.44
C ALA A 61 2.41 8.30 -13.32
N LYS A 62 2.88 8.23 -14.56
CA LYS A 62 2.50 7.13 -15.43
C LYS A 62 3.06 5.80 -14.93
N ARG A 63 4.30 5.84 -14.48
CA ARG A 63 4.95 4.64 -13.97
C ARG A 63 4.28 4.19 -12.67
N PHE A 64 3.96 5.13 -11.80
CA PHE A 64 3.26 4.82 -10.55
C PHE A 64 1.89 4.20 -10.83
N ARG A 65 1.18 4.73 -11.80
CA ARG A 65 -0.16 4.27 -12.12
C ARG A 65 -0.18 2.86 -12.73
N ASN A 66 0.95 2.41 -13.23
CA ASN A 66 1.05 1.12 -13.91
C ASN A 66 1.34 -0.02 -12.93
N PHE A 67 0.54 -0.09 -11.88
CA PHE A 67 0.66 -1.15 -10.88
C PHE A 67 -0.12 -2.39 -11.33
N THR A 68 0.20 -3.51 -10.69
CA THR A 68 -0.48 -4.78 -10.92
C THR A 68 -0.96 -5.35 -9.59
N LEU A 69 -2.16 -5.91 -9.59
CA LEU A 69 -2.67 -6.66 -8.46
C LEU A 69 -2.78 -8.11 -8.91
N GLU A 70 -2.01 -8.98 -8.28
CA GLU A 70 -1.94 -10.38 -8.69
C GLU A 70 -1.96 -11.27 -7.46
N ASP A 71 -2.95 -12.16 -7.39
CA ASP A 71 -3.10 -13.08 -6.26
C ASP A 71 -3.10 -12.38 -4.91
N GLY A 72 -3.71 -11.20 -4.87
CA GLY A 72 -3.82 -10.44 -3.63
C GLY A 72 -2.58 -9.67 -3.26
N VAL A 73 -1.61 -9.55 -4.18
CA VAL A 73 -0.36 -8.84 -3.94
C VAL A 73 -0.26 -7.67 -4.91
N LEU A 74 0.01 -6.49 -4.36
CA LEU A 74 0.22 -5.29 -5.16
C LEU A 74 1.70 -5.16 -5.48
N HIS A 75 2.01 -4.98 -6.75
CA HIS A 75 3.40 -4.81 -7.15
C HIS A 75 3.50 -3.94 -8.41
N TRP A 76 4.71 -3.48 -8.67
CA TRP A 76 5.05 -2.74 -9.88
C TRP A 76 6.18 -3.47 -10.60
N ASN A 77 6.11 -3.46 -11.92
CA ASN A 77 7.19 -3.95 -12.77
C ASN A 77 7.65 -5.34 -12.39
N ASP A 78 6.70 -6.28 -12.34
CA ASP A 78 6.98 -7.68 -12.09
C ASP A 78 7.75 -7.88 -10.78
N PHE A 79 7.17 -7.34 -9.70
CA PHE A 79 7.70 -7.45 -8.34
C PHE A 79 8.99 -6.70 -8.10
N ASP A 80 9.35 -5.79 -9.01
CA ASP A 80 10.52 -4.94 -8.81
C ASP A 80 10.32 -3.98 -7.64
N LEU A 81 9.09 -3.53 -7.42
CA LEU A 81 8.73 -2.70 -6.28
C LEU A 81 7.52 -3.31 -5.60
N ILE A 82 7.66 -3.63 -4.32
CA ILE A 82 6.58 -4.13 -3.48
C ILE A 82 6.70 -3.47 -2.11
N PHE A 83 5.62 -3.53 -1.35
CA PHE A 83 5.60 -2.99 0.01
C PHE A 83 5.10 -4.05 0.97
N PRO A 84 5.54 -4.03 2.23
CA PRO A 84 5.04 -4.99 3.20
C PRO A 84 3.53 -4.89 3.32
N MET A 85 2.86 -6.05 3.35
CA MET A 85 1.41 -6.08 3.47
C MET A 85 0.94 -5.32 4.70
N ARG A 86 1.69 -5.42 5.80
CA ARG A 86 1.35 -4.72 7.03
C ARG A 86 1.29 -3.21 6.83
N ASP A 87 2.27 -2.64 6.12
CA ASP A 87 2.28 -1.20 5.88
C ASP A 87 1.06 -0.78 5.10
N LEU A 88 0.69 -1.54 4.08
CA LEU A 88 -0.49 -1.24 3.28
C LEU A 88 -1.75 -1.34 4.11
N TYR A 89 -1.82 -2.36 4.95
CA TYR A 89 -3.00 -2.61 5.78
C TYR A 89 -3.17 -1.51 6.82
N GLU A 90 -2.06 -1.02 7.38
CA GLU A 90 -2.09 0.04 8.38
C GLU A 90 -2.21 1.42 7.74
N GLY A 91 -1.95 1.50 6.45
CA GLY A 91 -2.07 2.78 5.73
C GLY A 91 -0.87 3.69 5.86
N GLN A 92 0.26 3.17 6.31
CA GLN A 92 1.48 3.94 6.52
C GLN A 92 2.68 3.26 5.91
N ILE A 93 3.31 3.92 4.96
CA ILE A 93 4.54 3.43 4.34
C ILE A 93 5.71 4.02 5.10
N LYS A 94 6.58 3.16 5.57
CA LYS A 94 7.72 3.58 6.39
C LYS A 94 9.04 3.50 5.68
#